data_269256655053f0bd5c8db4bf5b3b377a
#
_entry.id   269256655053f0bd5c8db4bf5b3b377a
#
_cell.length_a   1.000
_cell.length_b   1.000
_cell.length_c   1.000
_cell.angle_alpha   90.00
_cell.angle_beta   90.00
_cell.angle_gamma   90.00
#
_symmetry.space_group_name_H-M   'P 1'
#
loop_
_entity.id
_entity.type
_entity.pdbx_description
1 polymer ?
#
loop_
_entity_poly.entity_id
_entity_poly.type
_entity_poly.pdbx_seq_one_letter_code
_entity_poly.pdbx_strand_id
1 'polypeptide(L)'
;MINLIDGYGIKVSSSCYTIGKQSTRTNKETNKKTEVFTELGYYPTVKSALKGVRKHLHRDVLADFEGSLSEAIKAVSEMEDRFNALLEQVEF
;
A
#
# COMPACT_ATOMS: atom_id res chain seq x y z
N MET A 1 10.14 5.97 8.04
CA MET A 1 8.92 5.45 7.36
C MET A 1 9.01 3.94 7.23
N ILE A 2 7.92 3.26 7.46
CA ILE A 2 7.83 1.80 7.28
C ILE A 2 7.43 1.52 5.83
N ASN A 3 8.30 0.86 5.08
CA ASN A 3 8.03 0.51 3.68
C ASN A 3 7.31 -0.83 3.59
N LEU A 4 6.23 -0.85 2.82
CA LEU A 4 5.41 -2.03 2.58
C LEU A 4 5.51 -2.46 1.11
N ILE A 5 4.64 -3.37 0.67
CA ILE A 5 4.63 -3.85 -0.72
C ILE A 5 3.97 -2.84 -1.67
N ASP A 6 4.29 -2.94 -2.95
CA ASP A 6 3.68 -2.16 -4.05
C ASP A 6 3.74 -0.64 -3.87
N GLY A 7 4.79 -0.15 -3.21
CA GLY A 7 5.01 1.28 -3.01
C GLY A 7 4.27 1.87 -1.81
N TYR A 8 3.47 1.10 -1.10
CA TYR A 8 2.80 1.58 0.10
C TYR A 8 3.78 1.76 1.26
N GLY A 9 3.51 2.71 2.12
CA GLY A 9 4.32 2.98 3.30
C GLY A 9 3.51 3.61 4.41
N ILE A 10 4.06 3.59 5.61
CA ILE A 10 3.47 4.18 6.80
C ILE A 10 4.45 5.21 7.37
N LYS A 11 4.03 6.46 7.42
CA LYS A 11 4.74 7.52 8.15
C LYS A 11 4.29 7.52 9.59
N VAL A 12 5.25 7.51 10.50
CA VAL A 12 4.98 7.59 11.94
C VAL A 12 5.14 9.02 12.40
N SER A 13 4.11 9.57 13.04
CA SER A 13 4.17 10.86 13.71
C SER A 13 3.88 10.70 15.21
N SER A 14 3.99 11.79 15.97
CA SER A 14 3.77 11.75 17.41
C SER A 14 2.33 11.40 17.82
N SER A 15 1.37 11.57 16.91
CA SER A 15 -0.06 11.40 17.23
C SER A 15 -0.78 10.39 16.35
N CYS A 16 -0.21 10.00 15.21
CA CYS A 16 -0.90 9.08 14.29
C CYS A 16 0.06 8.39 13.34
N TYR A 17 -0.48 7.39 12.64
CA TYR A 17 0.20 6.67 11.57
C TYR A 17 -0.48 7.02 10.26
N THR A 18 0.28 7.54 9.30
CA THR A 18 -0.23 7.96 7.99
C THR A 18 0.15 6.92 6.95
N ILE A 19 -0.86 6.32 6.33
CA ILE A 19 -0.61 5.44 5.19
C ILE A 19 -0.54 6.25 3.90
N GLY A 20 0.25 5.79 2.96
CA GLY A 20 0.36 6.44 1.68
C GLY A 20 1.05 5.56 0.65
N LYS A 21 1.11 6.07 -0.57
CA LYS A 21 1.77 5.39 -1.68
C LYS A 21 2.84 6.29 -2.27
N GLN A 22 4.07 5.76 -2.38
CA GLN A 22 5.16 6.44 -3.06
C GLN A 22 5.04 6.24 -4.56
N SER A 23 5.23 7.33 -5.30
CA SER A 23 5.32 7.30 -6.76
C SER A 23 6.44 8.22 -7.21
N THR A 24 6.95 7.98 -8.41
CA THR A 24 7.98 8.81 -9.02
C THR A 24 7.34 9.66 -10.09
N ARG A 25 7.50 10.97 -10.00
CA ARG A 25 7.10 11.91 -11.05
C ARG A 25 8.35 12.40 -11.77
N THR A 26 8.29 12.41 -13.09
CA THR A 26 9.35 12.96 -13.93
C THR A 26 8.91 14.34 -14.42
N ASN A 27 9.72 15.37 -14.13
CA ASN A 27 9.49 16.69 -14.70
C ASN A 27 10.00 16.69 -16.14
N LYS A 28 9.10 16.89 -17.10
CA LYS A 28 9.43 16.89 -18.53
C LYS A 28 10.36 18.02 -18.95
N GLU A 29 10.39 19.12 -18.21
CA GLU A 29 11.23 20.27 -18.53
C GLU A 29 12.67 20.08 -18.06
N THR A 30 12.88 19.43 -16.92
CA THR A 30 14.21 19.27 -16.28
C THR A 30 14.71 17.84 -16.29
N ASN A 31 13.91 16.87 -16.73
CA ASN A 31 14.19 15.43 -16.63
C ASN A 31 14.53 14.94 -15.20
N LYS A 32 14.16 15.70 -14.20
CA LYS A 32 14.36 15.31 -12.81
C LYS A 32 13.23 14.41 -12.34
N LYS A 33 13.61 13.32 -11.70
CA LYS A 33 12.66 12.42 -11.03
C LYS A 33 12.47 12.88 -9.60
N THR A 34 11.23 13.08 -9.21
CA THR A 34 10.86 13.45 -7.85
C THR A 34 9.99 12.36 -7.25
N GLU A 35 10.36 11.89 -6.06
CA GLU A 35 9.54 10.96 -5.31
C GLU A 35 8.42 11.73 -4.61
N VAL A 36 7.19 11.24 -4.79
CA VAL A 36 5.99 11.82 -4.18
C VAL A 36 5.31 10.77 -3.32
N PHE A 37 5.01 11.14 -2.08
CA PHE A 37 4.24 10.31 -1.17
C PHE A 37 2.82 10.86 -1.10
N THR A 38 1.86 10.09 -1.61
CA THR A 38 0.44 10.45 -1.58
C THR A 38 -0.21 9.88 -0.34
N GLU A 39 -0.65 10.74 0.56
CA GLU A 39 -1.32 10.35 1.79
C GLU A 39 -2.72 9.81 1.50
N LEU A 40 -3.04 8.63 2.04
CA LEU A 40 -4.31 7.94 1.81
C LEU A 40 -5.18 7.86 3.05
N GLY A 41 -4.62 8.02 4.23
CA GLY A 41 -5.39 8.01 5.46
C GLY A 41 -4.54 8.12 6.71
N TYR A 42 -5.19 8.43 7.83
CA TYR A 42 -4.57 8.60 9.14
C TYR A 42 -5.18 7.59 10.12
N TYR A 43 -4.34 6.95 10.92
CA TYR A 43 -4.79 5.90 11.83
C TYR A 43 -4.13 6.04 13.19
N PRO A 44 -4.84 5.70 14.28
CA PRO A 44 -4.30 5.83 15.62
C PRO A 44 -3.31 4.73 16.02
N THR A 45 -3.30 3.60 15.31
CA THR A 45 -2.41 2.47 15.60
C THR A 45 -1.80 1.89 14.33
N VAL A 46 -0.66 1.22 14.45
CA VAL A 46 -0.02 0.49 13.33
C VAL A 46 -0.96 -0.57 12.78
N LYS A 47 -1.64 -1.29 13.64
CA LYS A 47 -2.57 -2.35 13.24
C LYS A 47 -3.72 -1.81 12.37
N SER A 48 -4.31 -0.67 12.76
CA SER A 48 -5.34 0.01 11.97
C SER A 48 -4.79 0.48 10.63
N ALA A 49 -3.59 1.04 10.61
CA ALA A 49 -2.93 1.50 9.40
C ALA A 49 -2.69 0.34 8.42
N LEU A 50 -2.23 -0.81 8.91
CA LEU A 50 -2.03 -2.00 8.09
C LEU A 50 -3.33 -2.51 7.48
N LYS A 51 -4.43 -2.47 8.22
CA LYS A 51 -5.76 -2.80 7.68
C LYS A 51 -6.17 -1.85 6.56
N GLY A 52 -5.84 -0.57 6.69
CA GLY A 52 -6.09 0.43 5.65
C GLY A 52 -5.29 0.13 4.37
N VAL A 53 -4.02 -0.19 4.49
CA VAL A 53 -3.16 -0.59 3.35
C VAL A 53 -3.74 -1.83 2.67
N ARG A 54 -4.16 -2.83 3.44
CA ARG A 54 -4.77 -4.05 2.91
C ARG A 54 -6.00 -3.76 2.04
N LYS A 55 -6.87 -2.84 2.47
CA LYS A 55 -8.03 -2.42 1.68
C LYS A 55 -7.62 -1.80 0.35
N HIS A 56 -6.60 -0.95 0.34
CA HIS A 56 -6.09 -0.34 -0.88
C HIS A 56 -5.47 -1.37 -1.81
N LEU A 57 -4.73 -2.36 -1.28
CA LEU A 57 -4.17 -3.45 -2.07
C LEU A 57 -5.24 -4.31 -2.73
N HIS A 58 -6.33 -4.63 -2.01
CA HIS A 58 -7.48 -5.34 -2.59
C HIS A 58 -8.07 -4.56 -3.76
N ARG A 59 -8.25 -3.26 -3.58
CA ARG A 59 -8.80 -2.38 -4.61
C ARG A 59 -7.89 -2.33 -5.83
N ASP A 60 -6.58 -2.21 -5.63
CA ASP A 60 -5.60 -2.16 -6.72
C ASP A 60 -5.60 -3.46 -7.54
N VAL A 61 -5.66 -4.61 -6.87
CA VAL A 61 -5.71 -5.92 -7.54
C VAL A 61 -6.96 -6.05 -8.41
N LEU A 62 -8.09 -5.51 -7.96
CA LEU A 62 -9.37 -5.65 -8.66
C LEU A 62 -9.66 -4.53 -9.66
N ALA A 63 -8.97 -3.39 -9.57
CA ALA A 63 -9.26 -2.22 -10.39
C ALA A 63 -9.18 -2.48 -11.90
N ASP A 64 -8.14 -3.20 -12.33
CA ASP A 64 -7.92 -3.53 -13.74
C ASP A 64 -8.19 -5.00 -14.04
N PHE A 65 -8.88 -5.68 -13.13
CA PHE A 65 -9.12 -7.12 -13.26
C PHE A 65 -10.25 -7.40 -14.25
N GLU A 66 -9.95 -8.25 -15.22
CA GLU A 66 -10.95 -8.82 -16.14
C GLU A 66 -10.90 -10.34 -16.05
N GLY A 67 -12.04 -10.97 -15.81
CA GLY A 67 -12.11 -12.42 -15.69
C GLY A 67 -13.28 -12.86 -14.83
N SER A 68 -13.27 -14.14 -14.48
CA SER A 68 -14.32 -14.74 -13.66
C SER A 68 -14.18 -14.39 -12.18
N LEU A 69 -15.26 -14.58 -11.43
CA LEU A 69 -15.25 -14.40 -9.97
C LEU A 69 -14.21 -15.30 -9.29
N SER A 70 -14.08 -16.54 -9.73
CA SER A 70 -13.09 -17.46 -9.13
C SER A 70 -11.65 -17.02 -9.38
N GLU A 71 -11.35 -16.43 -10.54
CA GLU A 71 -10.06 -15.86 -10.84
C GLU A 71 -9.79 -14.60 -9.99
N ALA A 72 -10.81 -13.77 -9.78
CA ALA A 72 -10.72 -12.60 -8.91
C ALA A 72 -10.40 -13.00 -7.47
N ILE A 73 -11.08 -14.00 -6.94
CA ILE A 73 -10.85 -14.53 -5.59
C ILE A 73 -9.41 -15.06 -5.47
N LYS A 74 -8.93 -15.76 -6.49
CA LYS A 74 -7.56 -16.28 -6.52
C LYS A 74 -6.53 -15.14 -6.49
N ALA A 75 -6.73 -14.09 -7.28
CA ALA A 75 -5.84 -12.94 -7.33
C ALA A 75 -5.77 -12.23 -5.97
N VAL A 76 -6.91 -12.03 -5.31
CA VAL A 76 -6.98 -11.45 -3.97
C VAL A 76 -6.30 -12.36 -2.95
N SER A 77 -6.52 -13.67 -3.02
CA SER A 77 -5.89 -14.64 -2.12
C SER A 77 -4.36 -14.62 -2.23
N GLU A 78 -3.82 -14.56 -3.44
CA GLU A 78 -2.37 -14.45 -3.66
C GLU A 78 -1.80 -13.15 -3.07
N MET A 79 -2.50 -12.04 -3.23
CA MET A 79 -2.10 -10.77 -2.64
C MET A 79 -2.14 -10.84 -1.11
N GLU A 80 -3.17 -11.46 -0.53
CA GLU A 80 -3.28 -11.68 0.91
C GLU A 80 -2.11 -12.49 1.47
N ASP A 81 -1.70 -13.55 0.76
CA ASP A 81 -0.55 -14.37 1.16
C ASP A 81 0.74 -13.54 1.18
N ARG A 82 0.95 -12.72 0.17
CA ARG A 82 2.09 -11.79 0.11
C ARG A 82 2.05 -10.79 1.27
N PHE A 83 0.89 -10.24 1.56
CA PHE A 83 0.71 -9.28 2.65
C PHE A 83 0.94 -9.93 4.02
N ASN A 84 0.42 -11.13 4.24
CA ASN A 84 0.64 -11.88 5.47
C ASN A 84 2.11 -12.22 5.67
N ALA A 85 2.83 -12.60 4.62
CA ALA A 85 4.26 -12.84 4.68
C ALA A 85 5.03 -11.57 5.09
N LEU A 86 4.61 -10.41 4.61
CA LEU A 86 5.18 -9.13 5.00
C LEU A 86 4.91 -8.83 6.48
N LEU A 87 3.70 -9.09 6.96
CA LEU A 87 3.32 -8.86 8.36
C LEU A 87 4.17 -9.68 9.34
N GLU A 88 4.59 -10.88 8.96
CA GLU A 88 5.47 -11.72 9.79
C GLU A 88 6.85 -11.09 10.00
N GLN A 89 7.28 -10.21 9.09
CA GLN A 89 8.55 -9.51 9.18
C GLN A 89 8.47 -8.20 9.97
N VAL A 90 7.28 -7.74 10.28
CA VAL A 90 7.05 -6.49 11.00
C VAL A 90 6.85 -6.79 12.48
N GLU A 91 7.69 -6.18 13.33
CA GLU A 91 7.53 -6.24 14.78
C GLU A 91 6.58 -5.13 15.23
N PHE A 92 5.59 -5.53 16.00
CA PHE A 92 4.60 -4.60 16.58
C PHE A 92 4.89 -4.32 18.05
#